data_1d8ceec17aec2d5baa8b05eac37fea83
#
_entry.id   1d8ceec17aec2d5baa8b05eac37fea83
#
_cell.length_a   1.000
_cell.length_b   1.000
_cell.length_c   1.000
_cell.angle_alpha   90.00
_cell.angle_beta   90.00
_cell.angle_gamma   90.00
#
_symmetry.space_group_name_H-M   'P 1'
#
loop_
_entity.id
_entity.type
_entity.pdbx_description
1 polymer ?
#
loop_
_entity_poly.entity_id
_entity_poly.type
_entity_poly.pdbx_seq_one_letter_code
_entity_poly.pdbx_strand_id
1 'polypeptide(L)'
;MSFQRARKAEQIQERRQEILDAAWDLFVEGGLEMVTFSTIAKRISFTRQTIYTYYRSREEVLLDLLGIHVEKFYDYVRHMFPKDKYITQHEFCQRLTTHVLTHKKMLLLFSLHITLEQNSRYENILEFKRIMYEAFPTFCDILRGQCPEEKDEAFCHFCITIMIYIGSIYPLMDQNPLQLKALSEAMGGLEVPSVEETVMSSLLLMTASFRFVGDALAGASEQN
;
A
#
# COMPACT_ATOMS: atom_id res chain seq x y z
N MET A 1 -36.00 17.44 9.37
CA MET A 1 -34.80 17.93 8.61
C MET A 1 -33.60 16.95 8.61
N SER A 2 -33.49 16.04 9.56
CA SER A 2 -32.36 15.04 9.64
C SER A 2 -32.44 13.98 8.53
N PHE A 3 -33.60 13.41 8.24
CA PHE A 3 -33.76 12.29 7.30
C PHE A 3 -33.47 12.64 5.83
N GLN A 4 -33.84 13.83 5.37
CA GLN A 4 -33.51 14.28 4.00
C GLN A 4 -32.02 14.55 3.80
N ARG A 5 -31.30 15.03 4.84
CA ARG A 5 -29.84 15.23 4.80
C ARG A 5 -29.11 13.89 4.77
N ALA A 6 -29.54 12.93 5.57
CA ALA A 6 -28.97 11.59 5.59
C ALA A 6 -29.12 10.89 4.23
N ARG A 7 -30.33 10.91 3.63
CA ARG A 7 -30.59 10.32 2.31
C ARG A 7 -29.79 10.99 1.19
N LYS A 8 -29.56 12.30 1.28
CA LYS A 8 -28.71 13.02 0.31
C LYS A 8 -27.23 12.65 0.46
N ALA A 9 -26.75 12.47 1.67
CA ALA A 9 -25.38 12.05 1.94
C ALA A 9 -25.13 10.61 1.43
N GLU A 10 -26.07 9.70 1.67
CA GLU A 10 -26.04 8.32 1.17
C GLU A 10 -25.99 8.27 -0.36
N GLN A 11 -26.84 9.02 -1.07
CA GLN A 11 -26.80 9.13 -2.53
C GLN A 11 -25.47 9.69 -3.07
N ILE A 12 -24.86 10.63 -2.36
CA ILE A 12 -23.53 11.16 -2.72
C ILE A 12 -22.48 10.05 -2.61
N GLN A 13 -22.53 9.28 -1.54
CA GLN A 13 -21.58 8.20 -1.30
C GLN A 13 -21.75 7.06 -2.32
N GLU A 14 -22.97 6.65 -2.61
CA GLU A 14 -23.30 5.65 -3.63
C GLU A 14 -22.72 6.05 -5.00
N ARG A 15 -22.90 7.31 -5.41
CA ARG A 15 -22.36 7.79 -6.70
C ARG A 15 -20.83 7.90 -6.72
N ARG A 16 -20.22 8.29 -5.59
CA ARG A 16 -18.74 8.24 -5.49
C ARG A 16 -18.25 6.82 -5.63
N GLN A 17 -18.92 5.87 -4.99
CA GLN A 17 -18.54 4.46 -5.08
C GLN A 17 -18.66 3.94 -6.52
N GLU A 18 -19.75 4.26 -7.24
CA GLU A 18 -19.95 3.88 -8.65
C GLU A 18 -18.82 4.43 -9.55
N ILE A 19 -18.34 5.67 -9.30
CA ILE A 19 -17.19 6.24 -10.02
C ILE A 19 -15.91 5.46 -9.70
N LEU A 20 -15.68 5.15 -8.43
CA LEU A 20 -14.47 4.46 -7.97
C LEU A 20 -14.43 3.02 -8.47
N ASP A 21 -15.54 2.30 -8.45
CA ASP A 21 -15.62 0.93 -8.96
C ASP A 21 -15.34 0.90 -10.47
N ALA A 22 -15.98 1.78 -11.25
CA ALA A 22 -15.72 1.88 -12.67
C ALA A 22 -14.27 2.29 -13.00
N ALA A 23 -13.69 3.19 -12.20
CA ALA A 23 -12.30 3.61 -12.37
C ALA A 23 -11.32 2.49 -12.02
N TRP A 24 -11.62 1.69 -10.98
CA TRP A 24 -10.81 0.54 -10.61
C TRP A 24 -10.82 -0.54 -11.70
N ASP A 25 -11.98 -0.87 -12.23
CA ASP A 25 -12.11 -1.85 -13.31
C ASP A 25 -11.30 -1.41 -14.54
N LEU A 26 -11.43 -0.14 -14.95
CA LEU A 26 -10.64 0.43 -16.05
C LEU A 26 -9.13 0.36 -15.77
N PHE A 27 -8.72 0.66 -14.54
CA PHE A 27 -7.32 0.59 -14.13
C PHE A 27 -6.78 -0.84 -14.15
N VAL A 28 -7.57 -1.80 -13.73
CA VAL A 28 -7.18 -3.23 -13.76
C VAL A 28 -7.05 -3.73 -15.20
N GLU A 29 -7.98 -3.35 -16.08
CA GLU A 29 -8.03 -3.81 -17.48
C GLU A 29 -6.90 -3.24 -18.35
N GLY A 30 -6.63 -1.94 -18.26
CA GLY A 30 -5.74 -1.27 -19.20
C GLY A 30 -4.78 -0.24 -18.58
N GLY A 31 -4.66 -0.23 -17.25
CA GLY A 31 -3.74 0.66 -16.55
C GLY A 31 -4.22 2.11 -16.46
N LEU A 32 -3.29 3.00 -16.10
CA LEU A 32 -3.58 4.41 -15.81
C LEU A 32 -4.21 5.15 -17.01
N GLU A 33 -3.81 4.83 -18.22
CA GLU A 33 -4.26 5.51 -19.43
C GLU A 33 -5.76 5.26 -19.72
N MET A 34 -6.31 4.17 -19.24
CA MET A 34 -7.73 3.87 -19.37
C MET A 34 -8.60 4.66 -18.40
N VAL A 35 -8.03 5.20 -17.31
CA VAL A 35 -8.80 5.95 -16.29
C VAL A 35 -8.93 7.40 -16.71
N THR A 36 -10.03 7.72 -17.39
CA THR A 36 -10.42 9.09 -17.75
C THR A 36 -11.88 9.33 -17.42
N PHE A 37 -12.29 10.59 -17.22
CA PHE A 37 -13.72 10.86 -16.98
C PHE A 37 -14.62 10.43 -18.15
N SER A 38 -14.07 10.39 -19.36
CA SER A 38 -14.81 9.93 -20.54
C SER A 38 -15.03 8.42 -20.54
N THR A 39 -14.02 7.64 -20.12
CA THR A 39 -14.14 6.18 -20.04
C THR A 39 -14.96 5.76 -18.82
N ILE A 40 -14.78 6.41 -17.67
CA ILE A 40 -15.60 6.19 -16.49
C ILE A 40 -17.07 6.43 -16.80
N ALA A 41 -17.43 7.58 -17.44
CA ALA A 41 -18.80 7.92 -17.78
C ALA A 41 -19.50 6.91 -18.71
N LYS A 42 -18.76 6.06 -19.42
CA LYS A 42 -19.32 4.98 -20.24
C LYS A 42 -19.73 3.74 -19.41
N ARG A 43 -19.31 3.67 -18.15
CA ARG A 43 -19.53 2.50 -17.27
C ARG A 43 -20.46 2.79 -16.08
N ILE A 44 -20.86 4.03 -15.91
CA ILE A 44 -21.71 4.48 -14.79
C ILE A 44 -23.08 4.93 -15.26
N SER A 45 -24.02 5.06 -14.32
CA SER A 45 -25.42 5.38 -14.60
C SER A 45 -25.70 6.87 -14.88
N PHE A 46 -24.67 7.74 -14.79
CA PHE A 46 -24.84 9.19 -14.95
C PHE A 46 -23.76 9.81 -15.85
N THR A 47 -23.96 11.10 -16.20
CA THR A 47 -23.14 11.76 -17.22
C THR A 47 -21.74 12.15 -16.72
N ARG A 48 -20.80 12.33 -17.66
CA ARG A 48 -19.49 12.91 -17.39
C ARG A 48 -19.57 14.25 -16.63
N GLN A 49 -20.56 15.10 -16.97
CA GLN A 49 -20.78 16.37 -16.27
C GLN A 49 -21.03 16.14 -14.77
N THR A 50 -21.75 15.08 -14.42
CA THR A 50 -22.00 14.73 -13.01
C THR A 50 -20.73 14.30 -12.28
N ILE A 51 -19.78 13.65 -12.94
CA ILE A 51 -18.48 13.28 -12.32
C ILE A 51 -17.76 14.53 -11.80
N TYR A 52 -17.78 15.63 -12.55
CA TYR A 52 -17.13 16.89 -12.15
C TYR A 52 -17.72 17.52 -10.87
N THR A 53 -18.89 17.08 -10.40
CA THR A 53 -19.42 17.51 -9.11
C THR A 53 -18.76 16.80 -7.93
N TYR A 54 -18.12 15.65 -8.17
CA TYR A 54 -17.42 14.84 -7.16
C TYR A 54 -15.89 15.00 -7.22
N TYR A 55 -15.33 14.97 -8.43
CA TYR A 55 -13.91 14.98 -8.68
C TYR A 55 -13.52 16.07 -9.70
N ARG A 56 -12.49 16.85 -9.42
CA ARG A 56 -11.98 17.87 -10.35
C ARG A 56 -11.02 17.30 -11.38
N SER A 57 -10.28 16.27 -11.00
CA SER A 57 -9.27 15.60 -11.82
C SER A 57 -9.36 14.09 -11.71
N ARG A 58 -8.77 13.37 -12.65
CA ARG A 58 -8.62 11.92 -12.55
C ARG A 58 -7.68 11.52 -11.40
N GLU A 59 -6.75 12.38 -11.09
CA GLU A 59 -5.79 12.20 -10.02
C GLU A 59 -6.49 12.13 -8.65
N GLU A 60 -7.55 12.92 -8.44
CA GLU A 60 -8.39 12.79 -7.24
C GLU A 60 -9.09 11.43 -7.15
N VAL A 61 -9.57 10.89 -8.28
CA VAL A 61 -10.16 9.53 -8.31
C VAL A 61 -9.11 8.48 -7.99
N LEU A 62 -7.91 8.59 -8.59
CA LEU A 62 -6.82 7.66 -8.37
C LEU A 62 -6.27 7.75 -6.93
N LEU A 63 -6.27 8.93 -6.32
CA LEU A 63 -5.86 9.15 -4.94
C LEU A 63 -6.86 8.50 -3.96
N ASP A 64 -8.16 8.64 -4.21
CA ASP A 64 -9.21 7.97 -3.42
C ASP A 64 -9.10 6.43 -3.56
N LEU A 65 -8.85 5.92 -4.79
CA LEU A 65 -8.61 4.49 -5.02
C LEU A 65 -7.39 4.00 -4.25
N LEU A 66 -6.30 4.77 -4.27
CA LEU A 66 -5.11 4.44 -3.49
C LEU A 66 -5.45 4.36 -1.99
N GLY A 67 -6.18 5.33 -1.44
CA GLY A 67 -6.63 5.32 -0.04
C GLY A 67 -7.39 4.04 0.30
N ILE A 68 -8.40 3.67 -0.48
CA ILE A 68 -9.19 2.45 -0.29
C ILE A 68 -8.32 1.19 -0.29
N HIS A 69 -7.34 1.11 -1.19
CA HIS A 69 -6.47 -0.07 -1.28
C HIS A 69 -5.42 -0.11 -0.18
N VAL A 70 -4.97 1.05 0.31
CA VAL A 70 -4.12 1.17 1.50
C VAL A 70 -4.88 0.71 2.75
N GLU A 71 -6.12 1.14 2.96
CA GLU A 71 -6.97 0.65 4.07
C GLU A 71 -7.11 -0.88 4.04
N LYS A 72 -7.46 -1.46 2.89
CA LYS A 72 -7.57 -2.91 2.72
C LYS A 72 -6.25 -3.64 3.00
N PHE A 73 -5.13 -3.06 2.56
CA PHE A 73 -3.81 -3.59 2.84
C PHE A 73 -3.54 -3.68 4.35
N TYR A 74 -3.82 -2.61 5.09
CA TYR A 74 -3.61 -2.57 6.53
C TYR A 74 -4.61 -3.42 7.31
N ASP A 75 -5.84 -3.53 6.85
CA ASP A 75 -6.82 -4.43 7.46
C ASP A 75 -6.34 -5.89 7.39
N TYR A 76 -5.74 -6.29 6.28
CA TYR A 76 -5.15 -7.61 6.16
C TYR A 76 -3.94 -7.76 7.08
N VAL A 77 -3.05 -6.77 7.14
CA VAL A 77 -1.87 -6.77 8.01
C VAL A 77 -2.24 -6.95 9.48
N ARG A 78 -3.33 -6.32 9.96
CA ARG A 78 -3.83 -6.50 11.34
C ARG A 78 -4.12 -7.94 11.71
N HIS A 79 -4.54 -8.76 10.73
CA HIS A 79 -4.94 -10.15 10.95
C HIS A 79 -3.86 -11.16 10.56
N MET A 80 -2.84 -10.71 9.81
CA MET A 80 -1.77 -11.58 9.32
C MET A 80 -0.84 -12.05 10.45
N PHE A 81 -0.67 -11.23 11.50
CA PHE A 81 0.21 -11.53 12.61
C PHE A 81 -0.57 -11.98 13.83
N PRO A 82 -0.25 -13.17 14.40
CA PRO A 82 -0.96 -13.69 15.58
C PRO A 82 -0.64 -12.83 16.81
N LYS A 83 -1.67 -12.62 17.64
CA LYS A 83 -1.51 -11.88 18.91
C LYS A 83 -1.04 -12.75 20.07
N ASP A 84 -1.25 -14.04 19.94
CA ASP A 84 -1.03 -15.08 20.97
C ASP A 84 0.17 -16.00 20.67
N LYS A 85 0.89 -15.71 19.59
CA LYS A 85 2.06 -16.48 19.17
C LYS A 85 3.19 -15.57 18.75
N TYR A 86 4.39 -15.82 19.25
CA TYR A 86 5.60 -15.17 18.78
C TYR A 86 6.09 -15.81 17.48
N ILE A 87 6.55 -14.98 16.57
CA ILE A 87 7.16 -15.39 15.30
C ILE A 87 8.60 -14.88 15.23
N THR A 88 9.40 -15.52 14.38
CA THR A 88 10.78 -15.09 14.14
C THR A 88 10.80 -13.83 13.27
N GLN A 89 11.92 -13.08 13.29
CA GLN A 89 12.18 -11.97 12.38
C GLN A 89 11.99 -12.41 10.92
N HIS A 90 12.54 -13.57 10.58
CA HIS A 90 12.45 -14.12 9.22
C HIS A 90 10.99 -14.36 8.81
N GLU A 91 10.20 -14.99 9.66
CA GLU A 91 8.77 -15.24 9.39
C GLU A 91 7.98 -13.95 9.25
N PHE A 92 8.26 -12.94 10.09
CA PHE A 92 7.66 -11.61 9.98
C PHE A 92 7.96 -10.99 8.61
N CYS A 93 9.22 -10.93 8.22
CA CYS A 93 9.67 -10.35 6.95
C CYS A 93 9.11 -11.12 5.76
N GLN A 94 9.08 -12.45 5.80
CA GLN A 94 8.56 -13.30 4.72
C GLN A 94 7.06 -13.06 4.49
N ARG A 95 6.26 -13.05 5.55
CA ARG A 95 4.82 -12.78 5.47
C ARG A 95 4.56 -11.40 4.87
N LEU A 96 5.29 -10.39 5.34
CA LEU A 96 5.12 -9.03 4.85
C LEU A 96 5.58 -8.88 3.40
N THR A 97 6.71 -9.50 3.00
CA THR A 97 7.18 -9.55 1.61
C THR A 97 6.10 -10.12 0.68
N THR A 98 5.60 -11.31 1.00
CA THR A 98 4.54 -11.96 0.21
C THR A 98 3.32 -11.07 0.09
N HIS A 99 2.86 -10.49 1.19
CA HIS A 99 1.69 -9.63 1.18
C HIS A 99 1.89 -8.36 0.34
N VAL A 100 3.00 -7.65 0.50
CA VAL A 100 3.32 -6.45 -0.28
C VAL A 100 3.31 -6.77 -1.78
N LEU A 101 3.98 -7.84 -2.20
CA LEU A 101 4.13 -8.18 -3.62
C LEU A 101 2.83 -8.64 -4.30
N THR A 102 1.83 -9.09 -3.54
CA THR A 102 0.51 -9.41 -4.10
C THR A 102 -0.30 -8.17 -4.50
N HIS A 103 0.08 -6.97 -4.01
CA HIS A 103 -0.66 -5.72 -4.23
C HIS A 103 -0.08 -4.84 -5.35
N LYS A 104 0.35 -5.44 -6.47
CA LYS A 104 1.03 -4.75 -7.59
C LYS A 104 0.32 -3.46 -8.05
N LYS A 105 -1.02 -3.48 -8.15
CA LYS A 105 -1.81 -2.31 -8.58
C LYS A 105 -1.78 -1.17 -7.54
N MET A 106 -1.86 -1.50 -6.26
CA MET A 106 -1.70 -0.52 -5.18
C MET A 106 -0.28 0.08 -5.18
N LEU A 107 0.75 -0.76 -5.35
CA LEU A 107 2.14 -0.30 -5.42
C LEU A 107 2.37 0.66 -6.59
N LEU A 108 1.74 0.41 -7.75
CA LEU A 108 1.78 1.35 -8.88
C LEU A 108 1.19 2.71 -8.49
N LEU A 109 -0.01 2.75 -7.92
CA LEU A 109 -0.63 4.01 -7.48
C LEU A 109 0.22 4.67 -6.40
N PHE A 110 0.76 3.88 -5.48
CA PHE A 110 1.60 4.40 -4.40
C PHE A 110 2.90 5.03 -4.92
N SER A 111 3.52 4.46 -5.95
CA SER A 111 4.72 5.05 -6.59
C SER A 111 4.45 6.41 -7.24
N LEU A 112 3.19 6.71 -7.52
CA LEU A 112 2.73 7.96 -8.13
C LEU A 112 2.09 8.93 -7.12
N HIS A 113 2.01 8.59 -5.83
CA HIS A 113 1.21 9.33 -4.84
C HIS A 113 1.53 10.83 -4.79
N ILE A 114 2.80 11.24 -4.90
CA ILE A 114 3.19 12.66 -4.92
C ILE A 114 2.56 13.37 -6.13
N THR A 115 2.59 12.75 -7.31
CA THR A 115 1.98 13.33 -8.52
C THR A 115 0.46 13.40 -8.39
N LEU A 116 -0.16 12.38 -7.80
CA LEU A 116 -1.60 12.38 -7.53
C LEU A 116 -1.98 13.50 -6.57
N GLU A 117 -1.23 13.68 -5.47
CA GLU A 117 -1.44 14.77 -4.51
C GLU A 117 -1.29 16.15 -5.14
N GLN A 118 -0.24 16.39 -5.95
CA GLN A 118 0.00 17.67 -6.61
C GLN A 118 -1.15 18.12 -7.53
N ASN A 119 -1.96 17.18 -8.01
CA ASN A 119 -3.10 17.42 -8.89
C ASN A 119 -4.46 17.22 -8.21
N SER A 120 -4.48 17.19 -6.88
CA SER A 120 -5.68 16.99 -6.06
C SER A 120 -5.95 18.19 -5.16
N ARG A 121 -7.23 18.35 -4.75
CA ARG A 121 -7.62 19.36 -3.76
C ARG A 121 -7.10 18.99 -2.37
N TYR A 122 -6.94 20.02 -1.55
CA TYR A 122 -6.48 19.87 -0.16
C TYR A 122 -7.29 18.84 0.64
N GLU A 123 -8.60 18.82 0.47
CA GLU A 123 -9.51 17.89 1.19
C GLU A 123 -9.21 16.44 0.86
N ASN A 124 -8.95 16.12 -0.43
CA ASN A 124 -8.58 14.78 -0.86
C ASN A 124 -7.18 14.39 -0.35
N ILE A 125 -6.23 15.32 -0.39
CA ILE A 125 -4.88 15.09 0.15
C ILE A 125 -4.96 14.83 1.65
N LEU A 126 -5.71 15.65 2.39
CA LEU A 126 -5.86 15.51 3.85
C LEU A 126 -6.47 14.16 4.23
N GLU A 127 -7.51 13.73 3.51
CA GLU A 127 -8.15 12.42 3.72
C GLU A 127 -7.17 11.28 3.47
N PHE A 128 -6.46 11.32 2.34
CA PHE A 128 -5.43 10.33 2.05
C PHE A 128 -4.33 10.28 3.13
N LYS A 129 -3.86 11.45 3.59
CA LYS A 129 -2.87 11.50 4.69
C LYS A 129 -3.42 10.90 5.99
N ARG A 130 -4.69 11.11 6.32
CA ARG A 130 -5.31 10.47 7.49
C ARG A 130 -5.28 8.96 7.37
N ILE A 131 -5.73 8.42 6.23
CA ILE A 131 -5.68 6.97 5.96
C ILE A 131 -4.26 6.44 6.15
N MET A 132 -3.28 7.12 5.56
CA MET A 132 -1.88 6.72 5.67
C MET A 132 -1.37 6.70 7.12
N TYR A 133 -1.72 7.71 7.93
CA TYR A 133 -1.22 7.83 9.31
C TYR A 133 -2.02 7.00 10.32
N GLU A 134 -3.28 6.69 10.07
CA GLU A 134 -4.08 5.74 10.88
C GLU A 134 -3.53 4.32 10.85
N ALA A 135 -2.74 4.01 9.84
CA ALA A 135 -2.07 2.73 9.71
C ALA A 135 -0.85 2.55 10.62
N PHE A 136 -0.19 3.63 11.05
CA PHE A 136 0.99 3.54 11.93
C PHE A 136 0.76 2.75 13.22
N PRO A 137 -0.32 3.01 13.99
CA PRO A 137 -0.62 2.24 15.19
C PRO A 137 -0.68 0.74 14.93
N THR A 138 -1.18 0.30 13.77
CA THR A 138 -1.26 -1.11 13.43
C THR A 138 0.11 -1.80 13.43
N PHE A 139 1.09 -1.22 12.74
CA PHE A 139 2.45 -1.77 12.73
C PHE A 139 3.14 -1.64 14.09
N CYS A 140 2.97 -0.52 14.78
CA CYS A 140 3.55 -0.34 16.11
C CYS A 140 3.01 -1.39 17.09
N ASP A 141 1.71 -1.69 17.08
CA ASP A 141 1.10 -2.69 17.96
C ASP A 141 1.57 -4.11 17.64
N ILE A 142 1.70 -4.43 16.35
CA ILE A 142 2.24 -5.74 15.92
C ILE A 142 3.69 -5.89 16.40
N LEU A 143 4.54 -4.90 16.15
CA LEU A 143 5.95 -4.94 16.52
C LEU A 143 6.12 -4.96 18.04
N ARG A 144 5.34 -4.18 18.78
CA ARG A 144 5.35 -4.19 20.26
C ARG A 144 4.98 -5.57 20.80
N GLY A 145 4.02 -6.27 20.16
CA GLY A 145 3.67 -7.64 20.50
C GLY A 145 4.77 -8.66 20.24
N GLN A 146 5.58 -8.46 19.20
CA GLN A 146 6.64 -9.39 18.79
C GLN A 146 8.02 -9.04 19.37
N CYS A 147 8.27 -7.76 19.69
CA CYS A 147 9.54 -7.20 20.17
C CYS A 147 9.32 -6.32 21.40
N PRO A 148 8.83 -6.83 22.54
CA PRO A 148 8.39 -6.03 23.68
C PRO A 148 9.51 -5.26 24.40
N GLU A 149 10.78 -5.60 24.16
CA GLU A 149 11.93 -4.91 24.74
C GLU A 149 12.33 -3.65 23.97
N GLU A 150 11.79 -3.45 22.76
CA GLU A 150 12.14 -2.33 21.92
C GLU A 150 11.32 -1.07 22.26
N LYS A 151 11.90 0.10 21.97
CA LYS A 151 11.25 1.39 22.22
C LYS A 151 10.27 1.75 21.10
N ASP A 152 9.18 2.41 21.44
CA ASP A 152 8.18 2.91 20.48
C ASP A 152 8.80 3.80 19.38
N GLU A 153 9.87 4.53 19.68
CA GLU A 153 10.61 5.34 18.70
C GLU A 153 11.17 4.49 17.54
N ALA A 154 11.70 3.30 17.83
CA ALA A 154 12.20 2.38 16.81
C ALA A 154 11.07 1.88 15.90
N PHE A 155 9.89 1.62 16.45
CA PHE A 155 8.70 1.24 15.67
C PHE A 155 8.21 2.38 14.78
N CYS A 156 8.20 3.61 15.28
CA CYS A 156 7.85 4.78 14.47
C CYS A 156 8.83 4.96 13.30
N HIS A 157 10.14 4.84 13.55
CA HIS A 157 11.15 4.90 12.48
C HIS A 157 10.97 3.80 11.44
N PHE A 158 10.69 2.57 11.88
CA PHE A 158 10.38 1.47 10.96
C PHE A 158 9.15 1.80 10.09
N CYS A 159 8.07 2.28 10.70
CA CYS A 159 6.85 2.63 9.97
C CYS A 159 7.09 3.71 8.91
N ILE A 160 7.85 4.76 9.22
CA ILE A 160 8.21 5.80 8.26
C ILE A 160 9.07 5.22 7.13
N THR A 161 10.09 4.43 7.48
CA THR A 161 11.02 3.85 6.52
C THR A 161 10.33 2.89 5.57
N ILE A 162 9.47 2.00 6.08
CA ILE A 162 8.74 1.05 5.23
C ILE A 162 7.75 1.75 4.30
N MET A 163 7.10 2.83 4.73
CA MET A 163 6.23 3.61 3.85
C MET A 163 6.99 4.20 2.65
N ILE A 164 8.16 4.80 2.90
CA ILE A 164 9.02 5.33 1.84
C ILE A 164 9.44 4.20 0.90
N TYR A 165 9.85 3.06 1.48
CA TYR A 165 10.30 1.90 0.74
C TYR A 165 9.21 1.30 -0.16
N ILE A 166 7.98 1.13 0.36
CA ILE A 166 6.83 0.61 -0.41
C ILE A 166 6.59 1.46 -1.67
N GLY A 167 6.72 2.78 -1.58
CA GLY A 167 6.60 3.67 -2.74
C GLY A 167 7.64 3.44 -3.84
N SER A 168 8.76 2.79 -3.51
CA SER A 168 9.85 2.52 -4.47
C SER A 168 9.85 1.09 -5.07
N ILE A 169 8.98 0.20 -4.58
CA ILE A 169 8.99 -1.22 -5.00
C ILE A 169 8.46 -1.41 -6.43
N TYR A 170 7.40 -0.68 -6.82
CA TYR A 170 6.75 -0.91 -8.11
C TYR A 170 7.70 -0.82 -9.32
N PRO A 171 8.59 0.16 -9.43
CA PRO A 171 9.55 0.23 -10.54
C PRO A 171 10.45 -1.00 -10.67
N LEU A 172 10.73 -1.69 -9.57
CA LEU A 172 11.49 -2.96 -9.60
C LEU A 172 10.66 -4.13 -10.14
N MET A 173 9.34 -4.10 -9.90
CA MET A 173 8.41 -5.15 -10.35
C MET A 173 8.03 -5.04 -11.84
N ASP A 174 8.22 -3.88 -12.46
CA ASP A 174 7.72 -3.58 -13.81
C ASP A 174 8.84 -3.36 -14.83
N GLN A 175 10.04 -3.85 -14.54
CA GLN A 175 11.16 -3.79 -15.45
C GLN A 175 10.94 -4.71 -16.67
N ASN A 176 11.13 -4.16 -17.86
CA ASN A 176 11.09 -4.95 -19.07
C ASN A 176 12.41 -5.69 -19.34
N PRO A 177 12.44 -6.71 -20.23
CA PRO A 177 13.65 -7.50 -20.52
C PRO A 177 14.87 -6.67 -20.95
N LEU A 178 14.65 -5.55 -21.65
CA LEU A 178 15.74 -4.69 -22.09
C LEU A 178 16.39 -3.93 -20.91
N GLN A 179 15.57 -3.46 -19.96
CA GLN A 179 16.05 -2.81 -18.73
C GLN A 179 16.84 -3.79 -17.86
N LEU A 180 16.34 -5.02 -17.68
CA LEU A 180 17.03 -6.07 -16.93
C LEU A 180 18.38 -6.44 -17.59
N LYS A 181 18.38 -6.58 -18.93
CA LYS A 181 19.61 -6.84 -19.68
C LYS A 181 20.64 -5.73 -19.51
N ALA A 182 20.22 -4.46 -19.65
CA ALA A 182 21.10 -3.31 -19.48
C ALA A 182 21.66 -3.24 -18.05
N LEU A 183 20.84 -3.54 -17.05
CA LEU A 183 21.26 -3.59 -15.65
C LEU A 183 22.31 -4.71 -15.43
N SER A 184 22.05 -5.92 -15.90
CA SER A 184 22.99 -7.04 -15.79
C SER A 184 24.34 -6.74 -16.48
N GLU A 185 24.32 -6.17 -17.68
CA GLU A 185 25.53 -5.75 -18.38
C GLU A 185 26.32 -4.67 -17.60
N ALA A 186 25.62 -3.67 -17.07
CA ALA A 186 26.21 -2.60 -16.25
C ALA A 186 26.82 -3.12 -14.93
N MET A 187 26.26 -4.20 -14.39
CA MET A 187 26.79 -4.90 -13.21
C MET A 187 27.94 -5.89 -13.54
N GLY A 188 28.44 -5.89 -14.76
CA GLY A 188 29.53 -6.80 -15.19
C GLY A 188 29.08 -8.25 -15.35
N GLY A 189 27.80 -8.49 -15.68
CA GLY A 189 27.22 -9.82 -15.83
C GLY A 189 26.81 -10.50 -14.53
N LEU A 190 26.80 -9.78 -13.41
CA LEU A 190 26.26 -10.31 -12.16
C LEU A 190 24.74 -10.57 -12.30
N GLU A 191 24.29 -11.60 -11.61
CA GLU A 191 22.86 -11.89 -11.53
C GLU A 191 22.12 -10.81 -10.76
N VAL A 192 21.02 -10.31 -11.34
CA VAL A 192 20.16 -9.33 -10.69
C VAL A 192 19.25 -10.07 -9.72
N PRO A 193 19.27 -9.74 -8.42
CA PRO A 193 18.37 -10.37 -7.45
C PRO A 193 16.91 -10.20 -7.85
N SER A 194 16.10 -11.20 -7.58
CA SER A 194 14.64 -11.09 -7.76
C SER A 194 14.06 -9.98 -6.88
N VAL A 195 12.90 -9.49 -7.27
CA VAL A 195 12.18 -8.47 -6.46
C VAL A 195 11.85 -9.01 -5.07
N GLU A 196 11.47 -10.29 -4.98
CA GLU A 196 11.17 -10.95 -3.72
C GLU A 196 12.40 -11.01 -2.80
N GLU A 197 13.55 -11.44 -3.31
CA GLU A 197 14.81 -11.44 -2.56
C GLU A 197 15.22 -10.04 -2.12
N THR A 198 15.03 -9.04 -3.00
CA THR A 198 15.35 -7.64 -2.70
C THR A 198 14.47 -7.10 -1.58
N VAL A 199 13.14 -7.33 -1.65
CA VAL A 199 12.19 -6.87 -0.62
C VAL A 199 12.44 -7.59 0.70
N MET A 200 12.64 -8.91 0.67
CA MET A 200 12.93 -9.71 1.86
C MET A 200 14.20 -9.24 2.56
N SER A 201 15.30 -9.07 1.82
CA SER A 201 16.57 -8.60 2.36
C SER A 201 16.47 -7.19 2.94
N SER A 202 15.72 -6.30 2.29
CA SER A 202 15.48 -4.94 2.78
C SER A 202 14.71 -4.94 4.10
N LEU A 203 13.66 -5.76 4.23
CA LEU A 203 12.89 -5.88 5.47
C LEU A 203 13.74 -6.47 6.61
N LEU A 204 14.56 -7.47 6.33
CA LEU A 204 15.51 -8.02 7.31
C LEU A 204 16.49 -6.95 7.81
N LEU A 205 17.01 -6.12 6.91
CA LEU A 205 17.89 -5.01 7.29
C LEU A 205 17.18 -3.94 8.11
N MET A 206 15.94 -3.58 7.75
CA MET A 206 15.13 -2.59 8.48
C MET A 206 14.76 -3.06 9.91
N THR A 207 14.68 -4.37 10.11
CA THR A 207 14.35 -4.99 11.41
C THR A 207 15.55 -5.60 12.13
N ALA A 208 16.77 -5.42 11.61
CA ALA A 208 17.98 -6.10 12.13
C ALA A 208 18.32 -5.76 13.58
N SER A 209 17.88 -4.60 14.08
CA SER A 209 18.06 -4.21 15.49
C SER A 209 16.93 -4.73 16.41
N PHE A 210 15.83 -5.26 15.86
CA PHE A 210 14.68 -5.68 16.65
C PHE A 210 14.90 -7.07 17.22
N ARG A 211 14.59 -7.22 18.51
CA ARG A 211 14.70 -8.49 19.24
C ARG A 211 13.37 -9.22 19.24
N PHE A 212 13.15 -10.03 18.22
CA PHE A 212 11.96 -10.87 18.13
C PHE A 212 12.00 -11.98 19.19
N VAL A 213 10.95 -12.08 20.00
CA VAL A 213 10.83 -13.14 21.02
C VAL A 213 10.84 -14.53 20.38
N GLY A 214 10.27 -14.66 19.17
CA GLY A 214 10.27 -15.92 18.42
C GLY A 214 11.67 -16.43 18.07
N ASP A 215 12.64 -15.56 17.80
CA ASP A 215 14.02 -15.96 17.53
C ASP A 215 14.70 -16.56 18.78
N ALA A 216 14.45 -15.95 19.95
CA ALA A 216 14.98 -16.46 21.21
C ALA A 216 14.39 -17.84 21.58
N LEU A 217 13.09 -18.04 21.30
CA LEU A 217 12.41 -19.32 21.54
C LEU A 217 12.88 -20.41 20.57
N ALA A 218 13.12 -20.09 19.30
CA ALA A 218 13.63 -21.03 18.31
C ALA A 218 15.04 -21.50 18.68
N GLY A 219 15.95 -20.60 19.05
CA GLY A 219 17.32 -20.92 19.46
C GLY A 219 17.38 -21.79 20.74
N ALA A 220 16.44 -21.60 21.67
CA ALA A 220 16.34 -22.45 22.87
C ALA A 220 15.87 -23.88 22.57
N SER A 221 15.06 -24.07 21.52
CA SER A 221 14.56 -25.37 21.10
C SER A 221 15.59 -26.23 20.38
N GLU A 222 16.61 -25.63 19.75
CA GLU A 222 17.70 -26.33 19.05
C GLU A 222 18.83 -26.78 20.00
N GLN A 223 18.84 -26.31 21.26
CA GLN A 223 19.86 -26.65 22.27
C GLN A 223 19.42 -27.76 23.25
N ASN A 224 18.19 -28.28 23.16
CA ASN A 224 17.64 -29.36 23.94
C ASN A 224 17.42 -30.62 23.07
#